data_b5c7e17679a5fa0e2eb30db6259eed10
#
_entry.id   b5c7e17679a5fa0e2eb30db6259eed10
#
_cell.length_a   1.000
_cell.length_b   1.000
_cell.length_c   1.000
_cell.angle_alpha   90.00
_cell.angle_beta   90.00
_cell.angle_gamma   90.00
#
_symmetry.space_group_name_H-M   'P 1'
#
loop_
_entity.id
_entity.type
_entity.pdbx_description
1 polymer ?
#
loop_
_entity_poly.entity_id
_entity_poly.type
_entity_poly.pdbx_seq_one_letter_code
_entity_poly.pdbx_strand_id
1 'polypeptide(L)'
;MAIGTEACSIGEPVFKYACAMNDAAPRVSPSAAETLELRRHALRALALASWPDKLRAVEELSPDTAVDVDATLDAPPGLPGRPECPELVSPAGLKPRPVGTPAGRAALIHALAHIEFNAINLALDIVWRFAGMPPAFYRDWVRVAQEEASHFALLNAHLATLGYAYGDFPAHNGLWEMAEKTQDDLPARLTLVPRILEARGLDASPQIRNKLAAVGDDAGAAILDIILRDEIGHVAIGNRWWRHLCDVHGKQGVAWHAELAARYAAPRQRGPFNLEARRAAGFDEDELAALLAPPRP
;
A
#
# COMPACT_ATOMS: atom_id res chain seq x y z
N MET A 1 7.44 42.46 -1.97
CA MET A 1 7.62 41.32 -2.88
C MET A 1 6.66 40.24 -2.39
N ALA A 2 5.55 40.07 -3.08
CA ALA A 2 4.52 39.08 -2.75
C ALA A 2 4.89 37.78 -3.46
N ILE A 3 5.06 36.69 -2.71
CA ILE A 3 5.21 35.35 -3.26
C ILE A 3 3.78 34.79 -3.41
N GLY A 4 3.37 34.64 -4.68
CA GLY A 4 2.06 34.08 -5.01
C GLY A 4 2.02 32.59 -4.69
N THR A 5 1.10 32.20 -3.83
CA THR A 5 0.65 30.82 -3.67
C THR A 5 -0.35 30.55 -4.79
N GLU A 6 0.07 29.87 -5.85
CA GLU A 6 -0.88 29.30 -6.81
C GLU A 6 -1.59 28.13 -6.12
N ALA A 7 -2.83 28.37 -5.77
CA ALA A 7 -3.74 27.33 -5.32
C ALA A 7 -4.07 26.40 -6.51
N CYS A 8 -4.03 25.09 -6.27
CA CYS A 8 -4.52 24.08 -7.20
C CYS A 8 -5.96 24.46 -7.61
N SER A 9 -6.15 24.91 -8.85
CA SER A 9 -7.42 25.47 -9.32
C SER A 9 -8.45 24.36 -9.46
N ILE A 10 -9.58 24.55 -8.82
CA ILE A 10 -10.77 23.69 -8.93
C ILE A 10 -11.36 23.92 -10.34
N GLY A 11 -11.06 23.01 -11.25
CA GLY A 11 -11.71 22.97 -12.57
C GLY A 11 -13.10 22.34 -12.45
N GLU A 12 -14.08 23.03 -13.07
CA GLU A 12 -15.48 22.57 -13.16
C GLU A 12 -15.61 21.17 -13.79
N PRO A 13 -16.65 20.39 -13.45
CA PRO A 13 -16.84 19.05 -14.01
C PRO A 13 -17.37 19.15 -15.44
N VAL A 14 -16.51 18.97 -16.42
CA VAL A 14 -16.93 18.88 -17.83
C VAL A 14 -16.86 17.42 -18.28
N PHE A 15 -17.98 16.73 -18.22
CA PHE A 15 -18.22 15.54 -19.02
C PHE A 15 -18.32 15.95 -20.50
N LYS A 16 -17.26 15.75 -21.27
CA LYS A 16 -17.30 15.60 -22.72
C LYS A 16 -16.15 14.77 -23.21
N TYR A 17 -16.36 13.46 -23.29
CA TYR A 17 -15.53 12.63 -24.17
C TYR A 17 -16.00 12.84 -25.62
N ALA A 18 -15.29 13.65 -26.36
CA ALA A 18 -15.34 13.65 -27.81
C ALA A 18 -14.03 13.04 -28.32
N CYS A 19 -14.19 11.89 -28.96
CA CYS A 19 -13.16 11.18 -29.70
C CYS A 19 -12.64 12.06 -30.84
N ALA A 20 -11.35 12.40 -30.85
CA ALA A 20 -10.66 12.87 -32.07
C ALA A 20 -9.49 11.91 -32.34
N MET A 21 -9.65 11.10 -33.36
CA MET A 21 -8.59 10.31 -33.99
C MET A 21 -7.72 11.24 -34.82
N ASN A 22 -6.42 11.15 -34.64
CA ASN A 22 -5.33 11.03 -35.61
C ASN A 22 -4.07 11.72 -35.11
N ASP A 23 -3.03 10.94 -34.80
CA ASP A 23 -1.78 10.93 -35.58
C ASP A 23 -0.91 9.76 -35.13
N ALA A 24 -0.69 8.86 -36.08
CA ALA A 24 0.12 7.67 -35.88
C ALA A 24 1.61 8.03 -35.83
N ALA A 25 2.18 8.09 -34.63
CA ALA A 25 3.61 7.92 -34.47
C ALA A 25 4.00 6.46 -34.85
N PRO A 26 5.15 6.21 -35.49
CA PRO A 26 5.52 4.89 -35.94
C PRO A 26 5.62 3.95 -34.73
N ARG A 27 4.78 2.89 -34.74
CA ARG A 27 4.90 1.78 -33.80
C ARG A 27 6.19 1.08 -34.13
N VAL A 28 7.23 1.31 -33.35
CA VAL A 28 8.39 0.41 -33.32
C VAL A 28 7.88 -0.89 -32.72
N SER A 29 7.75 -1.90 -33.59
CA SER A 29 7.45 -3.27 -33.15
C SER A 29 8.54 -3.69 -32.16
N PRO A 30 8.19 -4.11 -30.93
CA PRO A 30 9.19 -4.67 -30.03
C PRO A 30 9.77 -5.91 -30.71
N SER A 31 11.09 -6.00 -30.74
CA SER A 31 11.76 -7.22 -31.18
C SER A 31 11.24 -8.41 -30.36
N ALA A 32 11.01 -9.54 -30.99
CA ALA A 32 10.37 -10.72 -30.44
C ALA A 32 11.16 -11.45 -29.31
N ALA A 33 11.95 -10.75 -28.51
CA ALA A 33 12.87 -11.29 -27.51
C ALA A 33 12.74 -10.71 -26.10
N GLU A 34 11.87 -9.73 -25.85
CA GLU A 34 11.56 -9.32 -24.48
C GLU A 34 10.16 -9.77 -24.08
N THR A 35 10.02 -11.07 -23.83
CA THR A 35 8.88 -11.54 -23.01
C THR A 35 9.04 -10.89 -21.64
N LEU A 36 8.28 -9.83 -21.40
CA LEU A 36 8.35 -9.10 -20.14
C LEU A 36 7.92 -10.05 -19.03
N GLU A 37 8.89 -10.38 -18.17
CA GLU A 37 8.64 -11.20 -17.00
C GLU A 37 7.93 -10.39 -15.90
N LEU A 38 7.30 -11.07 -14.94
CA LEU A 38 6.39 -10.48 -13.96
C LEU A 38 7.02 -9.33 -13.16
N ARG A 39 8.30 -9.45 -12.75
CA ARG A 39 9.00 -8.44 -11.95
C ARG A 39 9.24 -7.15 -12.73
N ARG A 40 9.49 -7.25 -14.05
CA ARG A 40 9.62 -6.07 -14.93
C ARG A 40 8.27 -5.38 -15.14
N HIS A 41 7.18 -6.17 -15.27
CA HIS A 41 5.84 -5.60 -15.32
C HIS A 41 5.49 -4.84 -14.03
N ALA A 42 5.79 -5.42 -12.86
CA ALA A 42 5.59 -4.76 -11.57
C ALA A 42 6.40 -3.45 -11.46
N LEU A 43 7.66 -3.44 -11.90
CA LEU A 43 8.48 -2.22 -11.93
C LEU A 43 7.87 -1.14 -12.83
N ARG A 44 7.38 -1.53 -14.02
CA ARG A 44 6.70 -0.59 -14.92
C ARG A 44 5.44 -0.01 -14.30
N ALA A 45 4.60 -0.85 -13.67
CA ALA A 45 3.41 -0.38 -12.96
C ALA A 45 3.78 0.56 -11.80
N LEU A 46 4.82 0.23 -11.02
CA LEU A 46 5.32 1.08 -9.94
C LEU A 46 5.76 2.46 -10.43
N ALA A 47 6.37 2.55 -11.62
CA ALA A 47 6.87 3.79 -12.18
C ALA A 47 5.76 4.73 -12.75
N LEU A 48 4.54 4.25 -12.92
CA LEU A 48 3.43 5.08 -13.42
C LEU A 48 3.03 6.13 -12.40
N ALA A 49 3.01 7.40 -12.82
CA ALA A 49 2.60 8.52 -11.98
C ALA A 49 1.07 8.68 -11.92
N SER A 50 0.38 8.41 -13.03
CA SER A 50 -1.08 8.45 -13.10
C SER A 50 -1.69 7.28 -12.34
N TRP A 51 -2.50 7.56 -11.31
CA TRP A 51 -3.14 6.50 -10.54
C TRP A 51 -4.12 5.65 -11.37
N PRO A 52 -4.92 6.17 -12.34
CA PRO A 52 -5.76 5.33 -13.19
C PRO A 52 -4.94 4.37 -14.06
N ASP A 53 -3.81 4.83 -14.60
CA ASP A 53 -2.94 3.99 -15.42
C ASP A 53 -2.21 2.94 -14.58
N LYS A 54 -1.81 3.30 -13.35
CA LYS A 54 -1.22 2.36 -12.40
C LYS A 54 -2.19 1.24 -12.03
N LEU A 55 -3.45 1.57 -11.69
CA LEU A 55 -4.47 0.58 -11.35
C LEU A 55 -4.68 -0.38 -12.53
N ARG A 56 -4.82 0.14 -13.75
CA ARG A 56 -4.97 -0.68 -14.96
C ARG A 56 -3.75 -1.60 -15.15
N ALA A 57 -2.55 -1.06 -15.03
CA ALA A 57 -1.34 -1.86 -15.18
C ALA A 57 -1.21 -2.95 -14.10
N VAL A 58 -1.68 -2.71 -12.88
CA VAL A 58 -1.73 -3.70 -11.79
C VAL A 58 -2.78 -4.78 -12.08
N GLU A 59 -3.97 -4.41 -12.57
CA GLU A 59 -5.03 -5.35 -12.95
C GLU A 59 -4.56 -6.29 -14.08
N GLU A 60 -3.75 -5.79 -15.00
CA GLU A 60 -3.19 -6.55 -16.13
C GLU A 60 -2.04 -7.52 -15.73
N LEU A 61 -1.52 -7.45 -14.50
CA LEU A 61 -0.51 -8.40 -14.02
C LEU A 61 -1.11 -9.82 -13.93
N SER A 62 -0.62 -10.72 -14.75
CA SER A 62 -1.09 -12.12 -14.73
C SER A 62 -0.21 -12.97 -13.82
N PRO A 63 -0.78 -13.77 -12.91
CA PRO A 63 -0.02 -14.74 -12.11
C PRO A 63 0.63 -15.84 -12.95
N ASP A 64 0.18 -16.04 -14.21
CA ASP A 64 0.73 -17.01 -15.14
C ASP A 64 1.96 -16.47 -15.89
N THR A 65 2.25 -15.18 -15.77
CA THR A 65 3.45 -14.58 -16.37
C THR A 65 4.70 -15.22 -15.79
N ALA A 66 5.67 -15.51 -16.67
CA ALA A 66 6.97 -16.05 -16.26
C ALA A 66 7.66 -15.11 -15.24
N VAL A 67 8.36 -15.70 -14.28
CA VAL A 67 9.12 -14.98 -13.27
C VAL A 67 10.59 -15.31 -13.44
N ASP A 68 11.40 -14.33 -13.77
CA ASP A 68 12.86 -14.44 -13.69
C ASP A 68 13.31 -14.07 -12.28
N VAL A 69 13.48 -15.09 -11.45
CA VAL A 69 13.80 -14.89 -10.01
C VAL A 69 15.19 -14.31 -9.77
N ASP A 70 16.11 -14.49 -10.71
CA ASP A 70 17.50 -14.08 -10.60
C ASP A 70 17.80 -12.74 -11.30
N ALA A 71 16.84 -12.20 -12.06
CA ALA A 71 17.02 -10.95 -12.77
C ALA A 71 17.40 -9.81 -11.83
N THR A 72 18.48 -9.13 -12.14
CA THR A 72 18.81 -7.84 -11.52
C THR A 72 18.17 -6.73 -12.34
N LEU A 73 17.30 -5.95 -11.72
CA LEU A 73 16.55 -4.88 -12.37
C LEU A 73 17.00 -3.54 -11.83
N ASP A 74 17.42 -2.66 -12.73
CA ASP A 74 17.80 -1.31 -12.36
C ASP A 74 16.58 -0.47 -11.99
N ALA A 75 16.68 0.29 -10.90
CA ALA A 75 15.65 1.22 -10.48
C ALA A 75 15.63 2.44 -11.41
N PRO A 76 14.55 2.75 -12.13
CA PRO A 76 14.43 4.03 -12.80
C PRO A 76 14.37 5.16 -11.77
N PRO A 77 14.78 6.39 -12.13
CA PRO A 77 14.65 7.54 -11.23
C PRO A 77 13.17 7.84 -10.93
N GLY A 78 12.91 8.37 -9.75
CA GLY A 78 11.57 8.86 -9.38
C GLY A 78 10.57 7.79 -8.94
N LEU A 79 11.04 6.64 -8.46
CA LEU A 79 10.15 5.65 -7.83
C LEU A 79 9.70 6.08 -6.43
N PRO A 80 8.44 5.74 -6.10
CA PRO A 80 7.38 5.28 -6.98
C PRO A 80 6.86 6.42 -7.83
N GLY A 81 6.33 6.11 -9.02
CA GLY A 81 5.57 7.10 -9.77
C GLY A 81 4.36 7.57 -8.94
N ARG A 82 4.17 8.88 -8.83
CA ARG A 82 3.10 9.49 -8.04
C ARG A 82 2.43 10.62 -8.80
N PRO A 83 1.11 10.81 -8.63
CA PRO A 83 0.46 12.01 -9.10
C PRO A 83 0.99 13.25 -8.33
N GLU A 84 0.83 14.44 -8.90
CA GLU A 84 1.22 15.70 -8.28
C GLU A 84 0.44 15.98 -6.98
N CYS A 85 -0.80 15.53 -6.90
CA CYS A 85 -1.65 15.57 -5.71
C CYS A 85 -1.97 14.14 -5.24
N PRO A 86 -2.05 13.91 -3.92
CA PRO A 86 -2.05 14.86 -2.81
C PRO A 86 -0.68 15.47 -2.49
N GLU A 87 -0.68 16.69 -1.95
CA GLU A 87 0.50 17.29 -1.32
C GLU A 87 0.99 16.40 -0.17
N LEU A 88 2.26 16.06 -0.17
CA LEU A 88 2.85 15.26 0.90
C LEU A 88 3.44 16.18 1.98
N VAL A 89 2.89 16.05 3.19
CA VAL A 89 3.29 16.84 4.36
C VAL A 89 3.82 15.93 5.47
N SER A 90 4.49 16.51 6.46
CA SER A 90 4.85 15.74 7.65
C SER A 90 3.59 15.27 8.41
N PRO A 91 3.63 14.10 9.10
CA PRO A 91 2.48 13.64 9.89
C PRO A 91 1.96 14.67 10.90
N ALA A 92 2.83 15.52 11.46
CA ALA A 92 2.46 16.59 12.37
C ALA A 92 1.66 17.73 11.68
N GLY A 93 1.76 17.86 10.36
CA GLY A 93 1.00 18.83 9.56
C GLY A 93 -0.46 18.41 9.32
N LEU A 94 -0.79 17.13 9.53
CA LEU A 94 -2.15 16.62 9.34
C LEU A 94 -3.01 16.93 10.56
N LYS A 95 -4.06 17.73 10.34
CA LYS A 95 -5.00 18.09 11.41
C LYS A 95 -6.18 17.12 11.42
N PRO A 96 -6.47 16.45 12.55
CA PRO A 96 -7.69 15.64 12.70
C PRO A 96 -8.94 16.48 12.44
N ARG A 97 -9.92 15.90 11.74
CA ARG A 97 -11.22 16.51 11.46
C ARG A 97 -12.34 15.63 12.04
N PRO A 98 -13.42 16.20 12.59
CA PRO A 98 -14.53 15.42 13.10
C PRO A 98 -15.22 14.62 11.98
N VAL A 99 -15.32 13.30 12.11
CA VAL A 99 -15.94 12.40 11.12
C VAL A 99 -17.44 12.69 10.92
N GLY A 100 -18.10 13.27 11.92
CA GLY A 100 -19.51 13.69 11.82
C GLY A 100 -19.76 14.83 10.83
N THR A 101 -18.72 15.56 10.39
CA THR A 101 -18.85 16.57 9.33
C THR A 101 -18.58 15.97 7.95
N PRO A 102 -19.26 16.43 6.87
CA PRO A 102 -18.97 15.94 5.51
C PRO A 102 -17.49 16.03 5.14
N ALA A 103 -16.86 17.17 5.37
CA ALA A 103 -15.43 17.36 5.07
C ALA A 103 -14.50 16.49 5.94
N GLY A 104 -14.88 16.24 7.21
CA GLY A 104 -14.10 15.37 8.09
C GLY A 104 -14.17 13.90 7.68
N ARG A 105 -15.36 13.45 7.25
CA ARG A 105 -15.58 12.12 6.71
C ARG A 105 -14.80 11.94 5.40
N ALA A 106 -14.92 12.89 4.47
CA ALA A 106 -14.17 12.86 3.22
C ALA A 106 -12.64 12.83 3.45
N ALA A 107 -12.13 13.63 4.41
CA ALA A 107 -10.71 13.61 4.75
C ALA A 107 -10.26 12.25 5.33
N LEU A 108 -11.11 11.56 6.10
CA LEU A 108 -10.82 10.21 6.59
C LEU A 108 -10.78 9.19 5.44
N ILE A 109 -11.79 9.19 4.57
CA ILE A 109 -11.84 8.29 3.40
C ILE A 109 -10.64 8.56 2.47
N HIS A 110 -10.29 9.82 2.23
CA HIS A 110 -9.10 10.19 1.46
C HIS A 110 -7.80 9.66 2.10
N ALA A 111 -7.66 9.77 3.41
CA ALA A 111 -6.48 9.27 4.11
C ALA A 111 -6.37 7.74 4.00
N LEU A 112 -7.49 7.01 4.08
CA LEU A 112 -7.52 5.57 3.83
C LEU A 112 -7.14 5.27 2.37
N ALA A 113 -7.76 5.94 1.38
CA ALA A 113 -7.38 5.78 -0.02
C ALA A 113 -5.87 6.02 -0.27
N HIS A 114 -5.28 6.98 0.44
CA HIS A 114 -3.83 7.21 0.34
C HIS A 114 -2.99 6.07 0.95
N ILE A 115 -3.47 5.43 2.01
CA ILE A 115 -2.84 4.23 2.58
C ILE A 115 -2.85 3.11 1.55
N GLU A 116 -4.01 2.80 0.95
CA GLU A 116 -4.14 1.75 -0.07
C GLU A 116 -3.28 2.05 -1.32
N PHE A 117 -3.25 3.32 -1.77
CA PHE A 117 -2.37 3.71 -2.88
C PHE A 117 -0.88 3.46 -2.58
N ASN A 118 -0.44 3.72 -1.34
CA ASN A 118 0.91 3.37 -0.92
C ASN A 118 1.10 1.85 -0.80
N ALA A 119 0.11 1.10 -0.32
CA ALA A 119 0.17 -0.35 -0.23
C ALA A 119 0.35 -1.01 -1.61
N ILE A 120 -0.32 -0.50 -2.66
CA ILE A 120 -0.04 -0.89 -4.06
C ILE A 120 1.45 -0.71 -4.38
N ASN A 121 2.01 0.47 -4.07
CA ASN A 121 3.42 0.75 -4.36
C ASN A 121 4.36 -0.16 -3.55
N LEU A 122 4.05 -0.44 -2.28
CA LEU A 122 4.84 -1.32 -1.41
C LEU A 122 4.86 -2.76 -1.94
N ALA A 123 3.71 -3.28 -2.36
CA ALA A 123 3.59 -4.63 -2.91
C ALA A 123 4.36 -4.76 -4.25
N LEU A 124 4.20 -3.79 -5.16
CA LEU A 124 4.95 -3.73 -6.41
C LEU A 124 6.46 -3.61 -6.19
N ASP A 125 6.87 -2.82 -5.18
CA ASP A 125 8.28 -2.66 -4.82
C ASP A 125 8.89 -3.98 -4.34
N ILE A 126 8.18 -4.75 -3.52
CA ILE A 126 8.64 -6.08 -3.08
C ILE A 126 8.81 -7.02 -4.28
N VAL A 127 7.89 -6.99 -5.25
CA VAL A 127 7.93 -7.88 -6.43
C VAL A 127 9.17 -7.62 -7.28
N TRP A 128 9.50 -6.39 -7.59
CA TRP A 128 10.60 -6.10 -8.49
C TRP A 128 11.96 -6.09 -7.82
N ARG A 129 12.03 -5.61 -6.57
CA ARG A 129 13.29 -5.28 -5.89
C ARG A 129 14.09 -6.49 -5.44
N PHE A 130 13.44 -7.47 -4.84
CA PHE A 130 14.12 -8.58 -4.18
C PHE A 130 14.20 -9.80 -5.10
N ALA A 131 15.43 -10.11 -5.57
CA ALA A 131 15.73 -11.30 -6.37
C ALA A 131 15.90 -12.55 -5.47
N GLY A 132 15.93 -13.74 -6.09
CA GLY A 132 16.29 -14.99 -5.44
C GLY A 132 15.19 -15.64 -4.60
N MET A 133 13.97 -15.09 -4.58
CA MET A 133 12.85 -15.69 -3.87
C MET A 133 12.11 -16.70 -4.78
N PRO A 134 11.43 -17.71 -4.19
CA PRO A 134 10.63 -18.64 -4.98
C PRO A 134 9.54 -17.90 -5.82
N PRO A 135 9.17 -18.42 -7.02
CA PRO A 135 8.17 -17.76 -7.87
C PRO A 135 6.83 -17.47 -7.20
N ALA A 136 6.44 -18.28 -6.22
CA ALA A 136 5.23 -18.06 -5.42
C ALA A 136 5.28 -16.77 -4.60
N PHE A 137 6.46 -16.32 -4.18
CA PHE A 137 6.66 -15.05 -3.47
C PHE A 137 6.15 -13.88 -4.31
N TYR A 138 6.59 -13.79 -5.54
CA TYR A 138 6.22 -12.69 -6.45
C TYR A 138 4.73 -12.70 -6.81
N ARG A 139 4.17 -13.91 -7.03
CA ARG A 139 2.73 -14.06 -7.31
C ARG A 139 1.85 -13.66 -6.15
N ASP A 140 2.27 -13.97 -4.92
CA ASP A 140 1.55 -13.54 -3.72
C ASP A 140 1.51 -12.02 -3.60
N TRP A 141 2.64 -11.35 -3.80
CA TRP A 141 2.70 -9.89 -3.70
C TRP A 141 2.01 -9.18 -4.88
N VAL A 142 1.95 -9.80 -6.07
CA VAL A 142 1.11 -9.30 -7.17
C VAL A 142 -0.37 -9.37 -6.78
N ARG A 143 -0.82 -10.47 -6.16
CA ARG A 143 -2.19 -10.57 -5.66
C ARG A 143 -2.49 -9.48 -4.62
N VAL A 144 -1.59 -9.24 -3.67
CA VAL A 144 -1.72 -8.12 -2.73
C VAL A 144 -1.87 -6.80 -3.47
N ALA A 145 -1.00 -6.50 -4.44
CA ALA A 145 -1.09 -5.25 -5.22
C ALA A 145 -2.44 -5.09 -5.93
N GLN A 146 -3.03 -6.18 -6.44
CA GLN A 146 -4.35 -6.17 -7.11
C GLN A 146 -5.50 -5.94 -6.12
N GLU A 147 -5.45 -6.57 -4.95
CA GLU A 147 -6.44 -6.38 -3.89
C GLU A 147 -6.37 -4.94 -3.36
N GLU A 148 -5.17 -4.38 -3.14
CA GLU A 148 -4.97 -2.98 -2.74
C GLU A 148 -5.44 -1.98 -3.80
N ALA A 149 -5.25 -2.30 -5.09
CA ALA A 149 -5.81 -1.48 -6.18
C ALA A 149 -7.34 -1.45 -6.16
N SER A 150 -7.97 -2.58 -5.80
CA SER A 150 -9.41 -2.67 -5.63
C SER A 150 -9.89 -1.88 -4.41
N HIS A 151 -9.17 -1.94 -3.28
CA HIS A 151 -9.47 -1.15 -2.08
C HIS A 151 -9.39 0.36 -2.37
N PHE A 152 -8.31 0.79 -3.03
CA PHE A 152 -8.18 2.18 -3.47
C PHE A 152 -9.35 2.61 -4.36
N ALA A 153 -9.73 1.79 -5.35
CA ALA A 153 -10.84 2.09 -6.27
C ALA A 153 -12.16 2.25 -5.52
N LEU A 154 -12.47 1.36 -4.56
CA LEU A 154 -13.68 1.44 -3.73
C LEU A 154 -13.71 2.73 -2.90
N LEU A 155 -12.62 3.06 -2.21
CA LEU A 155 -12.52 4.27 -1.40
C LEU A 155 -12.57 5.54 -2.24
N ASN A 156 -11.92 5.55 -3.41
CA ASN A 156 -11.96 6.70 -4.32
C ASN A 156 -13.35 6.91 -4.93
N ALA A 157 -14.05 5.84 -5.28
CA ALA A 157 -15.45 5.92 -5.73
C ALA A 157 -16.37 6.44 -4.61
N HIS A 158 -16.19 5.97 -3.38
CA HIS A 158 -16.94 6.48 -2.23
C HIS A 158 -16.64 7.95 -1.95
N LEU A 159 -15.37 8.36 -2.03
CA LEU A 159 -14.94 9.76 -1.87
C LEU A 159 -15.67 10.68 -2.88
N ALA A 160 -15.85 10.23 -4.12
CA ALA A 160 -16.60 10.96 -5.14
C ALA A 160 -18.08 11.16 -4.75
N THR A 161 -18.71 10.20 -4.09
CA THR A 161 -20.09 10.35 -3.57
C THR A 161 -20.21 11.42 -2.48
N LEU A 162 -19.11 11.70 -1.79
CA LEU A 162 -19.01 12.75 -0.78
C LEU A 162 -18.70 14.13 -1.39
N GLY A 163 -18.52 14.21 -2.72
CA GLY A 163 -18.19 15.45 -3.45
C GLY A 163 -16.71 15.81 -3.45
N TYR A 164 -15.82 14.85 -3.22
CA TYR A 164 -14.38 15.04 -3.17
C TYR A 164 -13.65 14.04 -4.09
N ALA A 165 -12.38 14.34 -4.39
CA ALA A 165 -11.52 13.48 -5.19
C ALA A 165 -10.22 13.13 -4.44
N TYR A 166 -9.57 12.05 -4.87
CA TYR A 166 -8.23 11.75 -4.40
C TYR A 166 -7.26 12.85 -4.84
N GLY A 167 -6.58 13.44 -3.85
CA GLY A 167 -5.72 14.61 -4.04
C GLY A 167 -6.24 15.87 -3.35
N ASP A 168 -7.52 15.94 -2.95
CA ASP A 168 -8.14 17.14 -2.35
C ASP A 168 -7.66 17.44 -0.92
N PHE A 169 -7.04 16.47 -0.26
CA PHE A 169 -6.50 16.64 1.09
C PHE A 169 -5.02 16.28 1.12
N PRO A 170 -4.22 16.92 1.97
CA PRO A 170 -2.82 16.54 2.14
C PRO A 170 -2.69 15.14 2.74
N ALA A 171 -1.59 14.48 2.47
CA ALA A 171 -1.26 13.15 2.96
C ALA A 171 0.20 13.09 3.47
N HIS A 172 0.65 11.95 3.99
CA HIS A 172 2.03 11.78 4.44
C HIS A 172 2.71 10.57 3.78
N ASN A 173 4.04 10.61 3.71
CA ASN A 173 4.83 9.60 3.00
C ASN A 173 5.32 8.44 3.89
N GLY A 174 4.88 8.36 5.13
CA GLY A 174 5.49 7.48 6.14
C GLY A 174 5.54 5.99 5.80
N LEU A 175 4.60 5.49 4.99
CA LEU A 175 4.63 4.10 4.50
C LEU A 175 5.78 3.88 3.51
N TRP A 176 5.91 4.78 2.55
CA TRP A 176 6.98 4.67 1.55
C TRP A 176 8.37 4.93 2.14
N GLU A 177 8.51 5.86 3.08
CA GLU A 177 9.77 6.09 3.81
C GLU A 177 10.29 4.80 4.49
N MET A 178 9.39 3.92 4.91
CA MET A 178 9.77 2.62 5.47
C MET A 178 10.29 1.67 4.38
N ALA A 179 9.71 1.74 3.17
CA ALA A 179 10.22 0.99 2.02
C ALA A 179 11.64 1.44 1.63
N GLU A 180 11.89 2.74 1.60
CA GLU A 180 13.21 3.30 1.33
C GLU A 180 14.25 2.86 2.36
N LYS A 181 13.88 2.90 3.65
CA LYS A 181 14.78 2.45 4.73
C LYS A 181 15.16 0.96 4.64
N THR A 182 14.29 0.14 4.06
CA THR A 182 14.46 -1.32 3.99
C THR A 182 14.73 -1.83 2.57
N GLN A 183 15.15 -0.95 1.66
CA GLN A 183 15.31 -1.28 0.24
C GLN A 183 16.30 -2.41 -0.04
N ASP A 184 17.30 -2.61 0.82
CA ASP A 184 18.38 -3.60 0.66
C ASP A 184 18.27 -4.76 1.66
N ASP A 185 17.17 -4.84 2.44
CA ASP A 185 17.01 -5.78 3.55
C ASP A 185 15.60 -6.39 3.52
N LEU A 186 15.42 -7.50 2.78
CA LEU A 186 14.12 -8.18 2.70
C LEU A 186 13.57 -8.66 4.05
N PRO A 187 14.36 -9.26 4.95
CA PRO A 187 13.90 -9.55 6.31
C PRO A 187 13.36 -8.33 7.04
N ALA A 188 14.05 -7.20 6.97
CA ALA A 188 13.56 -5.95 7.55
C ALA A 188 12.28 -5.45 6.85
N ARG A 189 12.20 -5.52 5.50
CA ARG A 189 11.02 -5.17 4.74
C ARG A 189 9.80 -5.96 5.20
N LEU A 190 9.91 -7.28 5.33
CA LEU A 190 8.81 -8.14 5.77
C LEU A 190 8.45 -7.92 7.26
N THR A 191 9.43 -7.57 8.09
CA THR A 191 9.19 -7.21 9.48
C THR A 191 8.40 -5.91 9.60
N LEU A 192 8.84 -4.86 8.91
CA LEU A 192 8.34 -3.51 9.14
C LEU A 192 7.07 -3.20 8.35
N VAL A 193 6.96 -3.68 7.12
CA VAL A 193 5.81 -3.36 6.26
C VAL A 193 4.64 -4.28 6.61
N PRO A 194 4.55 -5.56 6.22
CA PRO A 194 3.34 -6.35 6.46
C PRO A 194 3.09 -6.63 7.94
N ARG A 195 4.14 -6.91 8.74
CA ARG A 195 3.96 -7.39 10.12
C ARG A 195 3.84 -6.27 11.15
N ILE A 196 4.28 -5.04 10.86
CA ILE A 196 4.12 -3.89 11.76
C ILE A 196 3.13 -2.88 11.19
N LEU A 197 3.32 -2.39 9.97
CA LEU A 197 2.52 -1.30 9.44
C LEU A 197 1.14 -1.77 8.94
N GLU A 198 1.06 -2.82 8.09
CA GLU A 198 -0.22 -3.37 7.62
C GLU A 198 -0.99 -4.08 8.74
N ALA A 199 -0.30 -4.87 9.59
CA ALA A 199 -0.94 -5.49 10.75
C ALA A 199 -1.59 -4.48 11.71
N ARG A 200 -1.19 -3.20 11.67
CA ARG A 200 -1.89 -2.12 12.37
C ARG A 200 -3.26 -1.83 11.76
N GLY A 201 -3.44 -2.09 10.47
CA GLY A 201 -4.74 -2.05 9.79
C GLY A 201 -5.74 -3.00 10.43
N LEU A 202 -5.31 -4.23 10.78
CA LEU A 202 -6.16 -5.22 11.48
C LEU A 202 -6.74 -4.67 12.80
N ASP A 203 -5.97 -3.84 13.51
CA ASP A 203 -6.37 -3.26 14.80
C ASP A 203 -7.25 -2.01 14.63
N ALA A 204 -6.94 -1.18 13.62
CA ALA A 204 -7.57 0.12 13.44
C ALA A 204 -8.89 0.05 12.66
N SER A 205 -9.00 -0.83 11.66
CA SER A 205 -10.15 -0.91 10.75
C SER A 205 -11.49 -1.12 11.45
N PRO A 206 -11.63 -2.01 12.48
CA PRO A 206 -12.90 -2.15 13.20
C PRO A 206 -13.34 -0.87 13.89
N GLN A 207 -12.40 -0.11 14.44
CA GLN A 207 -12.70 1.15 15.14
C GLN A 207 -13.12 2.25 14.14
N ILE A 208 -12.46 2.32 13.00
CA ILE A 208 -12.78 3.31 11.94
C ILE A 208 -14.14 2.95 11.33
N ARG A 209 -14.35 1.68 11.04
CA ARG A 209 -15.63 1.12 10.55
C ARG A 209 -16.80 1.53 11.45
N ASN A 210 -16.66 1.33 12.76
CA ASN A 210 -17.70 1.70 13.73
C ASN A 210 -17.93 3.21 13.81
N LYS A 211 -16.89 4.02 13.64
CA LYS A 211 -17.03 5.49 13.57
C LYS A 211 -17.82 5.94 12.33
N LEU A 212 -17.60 5.31 11.17
CA LEU A 212 -18.34 5.60 9.94
C LEU A 212 -19.82 5.18 10.09
N ALA A 213 -20.10 3.97 10.59
CA ALA A 213 -21.47 3.51 10.85
C ALA A 213 -22.19 4.43 11.86
N ALA A 214 -21.52 4.89 12.92
CA ALA A 214 -22.10 5.77 13.92
C ALA A 214 -22.55 7.16 13.38
N VAL A 215 -22.00 7.58 12.24
CA VAL A 215 -22.39 8.82 11.55
C VAL A 215 -23.27 8.58 10.33
N GLY A 216 -23.77 7.34 10.14
CA GLY A 216 -24.66 6.95 9.04
C GLY A 216 -23.94 6.74 7.70
N ASP A 217 -22.62 6.55 7.70
CA ASP A 217 -21.86 6.20 6.49
C ASP A 217 -21.72 4.65 6.39
N ASP A 218 -22.83 4.00 6.12
CA ASP A 218 -22.89 2.55 6.00
C ASP A 218 -22.11 2.03 4.78
N ALA A 219 -22.03 2.81 3.71
CA ALA A 219 -21.24 2.48 2.54
C ALA A 219 -19.73 2.48 2.84
N GLY A 220 -19.24 3.51 3.52
CA GLY A 220 -17.86 3.56 4.00
C GLY A 220 -17.54 2.44 4.99
N ALA A 221 -18.47 2.12 5.89
CA ALA A 221 -18.33 1.00 6.81
C ALA A 221 -18.23 -0.35 6.08
N ALA A 222 -19.07 -0.59 5.06
CA ALA A 222 -19.04 -1.82 4.25
C ALA A 222 -17.73 -1.98 3.46
N ILE A 223 -17.15 -0.89 2.97
CA ILE A 223 -15.82 -0.92 2.32
C ILE A 223 -14.76 -1.36 3.33
N LEU A 224 -14.78 -0.86 4.58
CA LEU A 224 -13.83 -1.28 5.60
C LEU A 224 -14.00 -2.75 6.02
N ASP A 225 -15.21 -3.31 5.92
CA ASP A 225 -15.44 -4.74 6.14
C ASP A 225 -14.75 -5.59 5.05
N ILE A 226 -14.75 -5.12 3.79
CA ILE A 226 -14.01 -5.75 2.68
C ILE A 226 -12.51 -5.66 2.93
N ILE A 227 -12.00 -4.45 3.18
CA ILE A 227 -10.58 -4.20 3.43
C ILE A 227 -10.07 -5.09 4.57
N LEU A 228 -10.73 -5.12 5.72
CA LEU A 228 -10.29 -5.93 6.87
C LEU A 228 -10.21 -7.42 6.53
N ARG A 229 -11.18 -7.94 5.76
CA ARG A 229 -11.17 -9.34 5.33
C ARG A 229 -9.92 -9.65 4.51
N ASP A 230 -9.57 -8.80 3.56
CA ASP A 230 -8.46 -9.03 2.63
C ASP A 230 -7.10 -8.75 3.32
N GLU A 231 -7.03 -7.75 4.20
CA GLU A 231 -5.86 -7.42 5.02
C GLU A 231 -5.37 -8.59 5.90
N ILE A 232 -6.28 -9.41 6.41
CA ILE A 232 -5.91 -10.66 7.09
C ILE A 232 -5.07 -11.54 6.16
N GLY A 233 -5.45 -11.62 4.88
CA GLY A 233 -4.72 -12.35 3.85
C GLY A 233 -3.35 -11.74 3.53
N HIS A 234 -3.27 -10.42 3.41
CA HIS A 234 -2.02 -9.69 3.13
C HIS A 234 -0.99 -9.90 4.25
N VAL A 235 -1.41 -9.74 5.50
CA VAL A 235 -0.56 -9.99 6.66
C VAL A 235 -0.17 -11.46 6.76
N ALA A 236 -1.08 -12.41 6.40
CA ALA A 236 -0.76 -13.83 6.36
C ALA A 236 0.31 -14.17 5.32
N ILE A 237 0.30 -13.51 4.15
CA ILE A 237 1.37 -13.60 3.14
C ILE A 237 2.69 -13.09 3.75
N GLY A 238 2.68 -11.93 4.40
CA GLY A 238 3.83 -11.39 5.11
C GLY A 238 4.40 -12.36 6.14
N ASN A 239 3.55 -12.95 6.97
CA ASN A 239 3.93 -13.95 7.97
C ASN A 239 4.48 -15.24 7.35
N ARG A 240 3.89 -15.72 6.24
CA ARG A 240 4.39 -16.90 5.52
C ARG A 240 5.82 -16.69 5.04
N TRP A 241 6.09 -15.60 4.37
CA TRP A 241 7.40 -15.30 3.81
C TRP A 241 8.41 -14.90 4.87
N TRP A 242 7.96 -14.29 5.95
CA TRP A 242 8.78 -14.06 7.13
C TRP A 242 9.31 -15.39 7.73
N ARG A 243 8.44 -16.38 7.94
CA ARG A 243 8.84 -17.70 8.43
C ARG A 243 9.79 -18.40 7.47
N HIS A 244 9.53 -18.35 6.17
CA HIS A 244 10.44 -18.86 5.16
C HIS A 244 11.85 -18.27 5.34
N LEU A 245 11.98 -16.96 5.53
CA LEU A 245 13.29 -16.33 5.78
C LEU A 245 13.89 -16.74 7.14
N CYS A 246 13.08 -16.89 8.17
CA CYS A 246 13.55 -17.42 9.46
C CYS A 246 14.20 -18.81 9.30
N ASP A 247 13.55 -19.70 8.54
CA ASP A 247 14.04 -21.04 8.26
C ASP A 247 15.35 -20.99 7.45
N VAL A 248 15.38 -20.23 6.36
CA VAL A 248 16.57 -20.08 5.50
C VAL A 248 17.78 -19.52 6.28
N HIS A 249 17.53 -18.57 7.19
CA HIS A 249 18.60 -17.93 7.97
C HIS A 249 18.88 -18.61 9.32
N GLY A 250 18.13 -19.65 9.70
CA GLY A 250 18.25 -20.30 11.00
C GLY A 250 17.95 -19.38 12.18
N LYS A 251 16.99 -18.45 12.03
CA LYS A 251 16.66 -17.41 13.03
C LYS A 251 15.40 -17.74 13.81
N GLN A 252 15.41 -17.38 15.10
CA GLN A 252 14.22 -17.42 15.96
C GLN A 252 13.33 -16.20 15.65
N GLY A 253 12.09 -16.42 15.20
CA GLY A 253 11.21 -15.38 14.66
C GLY A 253 11.00 -14.20 15.61
N VAL A 254 10.59 -14.43 16.86
CA VAL A 254 10.33 -13.35 17.84
C VAL A 254 11.59 -12.51 18.11
N ALA A 255 12.73 -13.17 18.33
CA ALA A 255 13.99 -12.49 18.63
C ALA A 255 14.50 -11.69 17.42
N TRP A 256 14.43 -12.27 16.22
CA TRP A 256 14.87 -11.60 15.01
C TRP A 256 13.96 -10.44 14.61
N HIS A 257 12.63 -10.60 14.79
CA HIS A 257 11.69 -9.50 14.63
C HIS A 257 12.03 -8.31 15.54
N ALA A 258 12.30 -8.57 16.82
CA ALA A 258 12.67 -7.53 17.78
C ALA A 258 14.00 -6.85 17.42
N GLU A 259 15.00 -7.61 16.95
CA GLU A 259 16.29 -7.09 16.48
C GLU A 259 16.09 -6.14 15.29
N LEU A 260 15.34 -6.57 14.27
CA LEU A 260 15.11 -5.76 13.06
C LEU A 260 14.23 -4.54 13.37
N ALA A 261 13.18 -4.69 14.17
CA ALA A 261 12.36 -3.57 14.61
C ALA A 261 13.20 -2.50 15.35
N ALA A 262 14.12 -2.90 16.20
CA ALA A 262 15.03 -1.98 16.90
C ALA A 262 16.04 -1.33 15.93
N ARG A 263 16.67 -2.12 15.04
CA ARG A 263 17.67 -1.64 14.06
C ARG A 263 17.11 -0.54 13.15
N TYR A 264 15.88 -0.68 12.71
CA TYR A 264 15.22 0.25 11.80
C TYR A 264 14.32 1.27 12.51
N ALA A 265 14.40 1.36 13.84
CA ALA A 265 13.59 2.26 14.66
C ALA A 265 12.09 2.18 14.30
N ALA A 266 11.56 0.94 14.22
CA ALA A 266 10.17 0.71 13.89
C ALA A 266 9.22 1.44 14.87
N PRO A 267 8.08 1.95 14.39
CA PRO A 267 7.13 2.60 15.25
C PRO A 267 6.58 1.60 16.28
N ARG A 268 6.54 2.04 17.54
CA ARG A 268 5.98 1.21 18.61
C ARG A 268 4.50 0.94 18.35
N GLN A 269 4.14 -0.32 18.35
CA GLN A 269 2.74 -0.73 18.25
C GLN A 269 2.02 -0.43 19.59
N ARG A 270 0.79 0.05 19.50
CA ARG A 270 -0.06 0.39 20.64
C ARG A 270 -1.45 -0.17 20.41
N GLY A 271 -1.99 -0.87 21.44
CA GLY A 271 -3.36 -1.37 21.42
C GLY A 271 -4.43 -0.27 21.46
N PRO A 272 -5.70 -0.68 21.38
CA PRO A 272 -6.15 -2.07 21.48
C PRO A 272 -5.79 -2.89 20.24
N PHE A 273 -5.47 -4.17 20.43
CA PHE A 273 -5.11 -5.11 19.37
C PHE A 273 -6.28 -6.04 19.03
N ASN A 274 -6.50 -6.28 17.75
CA ASN A 274 -7.44 -7.30 17.26
C ASN A 274 -6.74 -8.67 17.21
N LEU A 275 -6.64 -9.32 18.36
CA LEU A 275 -5.91 -10.60 18.49
C LEU A 275 -6.53 -11.72 17.65
N GLU A 276 -7.84 -11.67 17.40
CA GLU A 276 -8.52 -12.65 16.54
C GLU A 276 -8.04 -12.53 15.09
N ALA A 277 -8.09 -11.32 14.51
CA ALA A 277 -7.59 -11.06 13.18
C ALA A 277 -6.10 -11.34 13.04
N ARG A 278 -5.29 -11.01 14.06
CA ARG A 278 -3.86 -11.33 14.06
C ARG A 278 -3.59 -12.83 14.08
N ARG A 279 -4.35 -13.63 14.85
CA ARG A 279 -4.28 -15.11 14.81
C ARG A 279 -4.68 -15.63 13.42
N ALA A 280 -5.78 -15.12 12.87
CA ALA A 280 -6.22 -15.49 11.52
C ALA A 280 -5.18 -15.14 10.46
N ALA A 281 -4.44 -14.03 10.63
CA ALA A 281 -3.30 -13.65 9.81
C ALA A 281 -2.03 -14.48 10.11
N GLY A 282 -2.10 -15.43 11.04
CA GLY A 282 -1.03 -16.40 11.31
C GLY A 282 0.03 -15.94 12.30
N PHE A 283 -0.16 -14.92 13.12
CA PHE A 283 0.71 -14.71 14.29
C PHE A 283 0.50 -15.83 15.29
N ASP A 284 1.60 -16.38 15.81
CA ASP A 284 1.56 -17.40 16.87
C ASP A 284 1.44 -16.77 18.27
N GLU A 285 1.21 -17.61 19.30
CA GLU A 285 0.98 -17.11 20.66
C GLU A 285 2.23 -16.48 21.28
N ASP A 286 3.44 -16.88 20.90
CA ASP A 286 4.69 -16.27 21.38
C ASP A 286 4.85 -14.86 20.77
N GLU A 287 4.51 -14.69 19.50
CA GLU A 287 4.50 -13.39 18.82
C GLU A 287 3.44 -12.44 19.42
N LEU A 288 2.23 -12.97 19.72
CA LEU A 288 1.18 -12.19 20.37
C LEU A 288 1.53 -11.85 21.83
N ALA A 289 2.15 -12.75 22.55
CA ALA A 289 2.64 -12.48 23.91
C ALA A 289 3.73 -11.39 23.90
N ALA A 290 4.64 -11.44 22.93
CA ALA A 290 5.67 -10.41 22.77
C ALA A 290 5.06 -9.03 22.41
N LEU A 291 4.00 -8.99 21.58
CA LEU A 291 3.26 -7.78 21.24
C LEU A 291 2.58 -7.14 22.46
N LEU A 292 2.03 -7.96 23.36
CA LEU A 292 1.33 -7.53 24.57
C LEU A 292 2.26 -7.17 25.72
N ALA A 293 3.53 -7.58 25.64
CA ALA A 293 4.49 -7.35 26.71
C ALA A 293 4.69 -5.84 26.97
N PRO A 294 4.84 -5.45 28.24
CA PRO A 294 5.20 -4.07 28.57
C PRO A 294 6.56 -3.72 27.96
N PRO A 295 6.80 -2.44 27.63
CA PRO A 295 8.09 -2.02 27.12
C PRO A 295 9.19 -2.44 28.09
N ARG A 296 10.27 -3.00 27.55
CA ARG A 296 11.49 -3.15 28.35
C ARG A 296 11.99 -1.76 28.73
N PRO A 297 12.41 -1.58 29.99
CA PRO A 297 12.91 -0.28 30.49
C PRO A 297 14.13 0.21 29.73
#